data_c8fbf8a6951c5d647663885774e39024
#
_entry.id   c8fbf8a6951c5d647663885774e39024
#
_cell.length_a   1.000
_cell.length_b   1.000
_cell.length_c   1.000
_cell.angle_alpha   90.00
_cell.angle_beta   90.00
_cell.angle_gamma   90.00
#
_symmetry.space_group_name_H-M   'P 1'
#
loop_
_entity.id
_entity.type
_entity.pdbx_description
1 polymer ?
#
loop_
_entity_poly.entity_id
_entity_poly.type
_entity_poly.pdbx_seq_one_letter_code
_entity_poly.pdbx_strand_id
1 'polypeptide(L)'
;MNDLHERTAATVHNQGKPSMSSAPLTLYELAGADPDLRFSPHCWKTRMALAHKGLQSQRIAWRFSDKARIAFSRQGAVPVLVDGDQSISDSWRIALHLEQRYPERPSLFGGREAIALSTFVNRWADSMLLPAVARVILLDVYAQLAAEDRAYFRSSREAHFGTSLEQLVAPQAQHLEQLRQVLTPLRQTLKGQPFLAGEAPAYADYCVFGMFMWARCTSSEELLAPNDALHAWRERLLDAFGGLARAATLASPLETGARHVQ
;
A
#
# COMPACT_ATOMS: atom_id res chain seq x y z
N MET A 1 34.80 -55.79 -47.99
CA MET A 1 33.76 -54.98 -48.60
C MET A 1 33.17 -54.15 -47.53
N ASN A 2 33.51 -52.88 -47.53
CA ASN A 2 33.09 -51.85 -46.56
C ASN A 2 31.67 -51.41 -46.83
N ASP A 3 30.90 -51.20 -45.80
CA ASP A 3 29.81 -50.27 -45.85
C ASP A 3 29.75 -49.44 -44.56
N LEU A 4 30.09 -48.17 -44.73
CA LEU A 4 30.06 -47.10 -43.77
C LEU A 4 28.63 -46.57 -43.68
N HIS A 5 28.01 -46.69 -42.52
CA HIS A 5 26.76 -45.96 -42.23
C HIS A 5 27.09 -44.63 -41.56
N GLU A 6 27.00 -43.56 -42.33
CA GLU A 6 26.94 -42.19 -41.83
C GLU A 6 25.68 -41.97 -40.99
N ARG A 7 25.88 -41.63 -39.70
CA ARG A 7 24.81 -41.14 -38.84
C ARG A 7 24.80 -39.61 -38.91
N THR A 8 23.83 -39.08 -39.62
CA THR A 8 23.54 -37.65 -39.65
C THR A 8 23.02 -37.22 -38.30
N ALA A 9 23.79 -36.35 -37.59
CA ALA A 9 23.34 -35.71 -36.35
C ALA A 9 22.31 -34.62 -36.69
N ALA A 10 21.07 -34.81 -36.29
CA ALA A 10 20.04 -33.79 -36.36
C ALA A 10 20.29 -32.72 -35.29
N THR A 11 20.67 -31.54 -35.73
CA THR A 11 20.78 -30.34 -34.89
C THR A 11 19.39 -29.92 -34.45
N VAL A 12 19.05 -30.17 -33.19
CA VAL A 12 17.79 -29.65 -32.58
C VAL A 12 17.97 -28.15 -32.39
N HIS A 13 17.30 -27.37 -33.26
CA HIS A 13 17.14 -25.93 -33.05
C HIS A 13 16.24 -25.73 -31.83
N ASN A 14 16.85 -25.31 -30.72
CA ASN A 14 16.16 -24.81 -29.56
C ASN A 14 15.54 -23.44 -29.94
N GLN A 15 14.31 -23.47 -30.40
CA GLN A 15 13.53 -22.23 -30.58
C GLN A 15 13.25 -21.63 -29.19
N GLY A 16 14.04 -20.62 -28.83
CA GLY A 16 13.79 -19.80 -27.64
C GLY A 16 12.33 -19.31 -27.64
N LYS A 17 11.62 -19.62 -26.55
CA LYS A 17 10.30 -19.05 -26.31
C LYS A 17 10.39 -17.52 -26.52
N PRO A 18 9.47 -16.92 -27.29
CA PRO A 18 9.45 -15.47 -27.41
C PRO A 18 9.27 -14.89 -26.01
N SER A 19 10.19 -14.02 -25.61
CA SER A 19 10.03 -13.14 -24.46
C SER A 19 8.79 -12.31 -24.74
N MET A 20 7.68 -12.66 -24.11
CA MET A 20 6.49 -11.80 -24.11
C MET A 20 6.87 -10.52 -23.41
N SER A 21 7.14 -9.48 -24.18
CA SER A 21 7.15 -8.10 -23.69
C SER A 21 5.73 -7.85 -23.17
N SER A 22 5.50 -8.13 -21.88
CA SER A 22 4.25 -7.76 -21.23
C SER A 22 4.10 -6.25 -21.28
N ALA A 23 2.94 -5.76 -21.67
CA ALA A 23 2.62 -4.34 -21.57
C ALA A 23 2.98 -3.86 -20.14
N PRO A 24 3.53 -2.65 -19.99
CA PRO A 24 3.93 -2.17 -18.68
C PRO A 24 2.71 -2.12 -17.76
N LEU A 25 2.89 -2.61 -16.51
CA LEU A 25 1.86 -2.50 -15.47
C LEU A 25 1.49 -1.03 -15.27
N THR A 26 0.20 -0.77 -15.08
CA THR A 26 -0.27 0.58 -14.75
C THR A 26 -1.02 0.56 -13.43
N LEU A 27 -0.61 1.42 -12.49
CA LEU A 27 -1.21 1.53 -11.16
C LEU A 27 -1.86 2.90 -10.98
N TYR A 28 -3.16 2.92 -10.76
CA TYR A 28 -3.90 4.12 -10.36
C TYR A 28 -3.86 4.27 -8.85
N GLU A 29 -3.41 5.45 -8.38
CA GLU A 29 -3.19 5.75 -6.97
C GLU A 29 -3.84 7.06 -6.55
N LEU A 30 -4.41 7.08 -5.34
CA LEU A 30 -4.97 8.31 -4.78
C LEU A 30 -3.88 9.36 -4.57
N ALA A 31 -4.11 10.53 -5.12
CA ALA A 31 -3.26 11.70 -4.99
C ALA A 31 -3.96 12.81 -4.20
N GLY A 32 -3.17 13.70 -3.63
CA GLY A 32 -3.61 14.98 -3.09
C GLY A 32 -3.80 16.06 -4.17
N ALA A 33 -3.82 17.32 -3.75
CA ALA A 33 -3.74 18.47 -4.64
C ALA A 33 -2.43 18.43 -5.44
N ASP A 34 -1.32 18.12 -4.75
CA ASP A 34 -0.07 17.73 -5.39
C ASP A 34 -0.22 16.33 -5.99
N PRO A 35 -0.05 16.16 -7.31
CA PRO A 35 -0.16 14.84 -7.95
C PRO A 35 0.93 13.87 -7.53
N ASP A 36 2.04 14.31 -6.93
CA ASP A 36 3.09 13.45 -6.43
C ASP A 36 2.87 13.01 -4.98
N LEU A 37 2.00 13.68 -4.25
CA LEU A 37 1.58 13.27 -2.90
C LEU A 37 0.62 12.09 -2.98
N ARG A 38 1.17 10.86 -2.94
CA ARG A 38 0.41 9.59 -2.98
C ARG A 38 0.32 8.99 -1.59
N PHE A 39 -0.84 9.10 -0.96
CA PHE A 39 -0.97 8.84 0.47
C PHE A 39 -1.87 7.67 0.85
N SER A 40 -2.70 7.13 -0.07
CA SER A 40 -3.64 6.06 0.28
C SER A 40 -2.94 4.85 0.90
N PRO A 41 -3.39 4.38 2.08
CA PRO A 41 -2.82 3.20 2.72
C PRO A 41 -2.92 1.95 1.85
N HIS A 42 -4.04 1.79 1.12
CA HIS A 42 -4.26 0.66 0.23
C HIS A 42 -3.38 0.72 -1.04
N CYS A 43 -3.12 1.92 -1.56
CA CYS A 43 -2.17 2.10 -2.66
C CYS A 43 -0.75 1.76 -2.20
N TRP A 44 -0.36 2.12 -0.99
CA TRP A 44 0.93 1.76 -0.42
C TRP A 44 1.10 0.25 -0.23
N LYS A 45 0.06 -0.49 0.20
CA LYS A 45 0.09 -1.96 0.20
C LYS A 45 0.48 -2.50 -1.19
N THR A 46 -0.14 -1.98 -2.25
CA THR A 46 0.14 -2.39 -3.64
C THR A 46 1.52 -1.98 -4.12
N ARG A 47 1.98 -0.76 -3.80
CA ARG A 47 3.33 -0.30 -4.17
C ARG A 47 4.42 -1.19 -3.56
N MET A 48 4.29 -1.52 -2.29
CA MET A 48 5.23 -2.40 -1.60
C MET A 48 5.19 -3.83 -2.19
N ALA A 49 4.00 -4.34 -2.54
CA ALA A 49 3.87 -5.64 -3.18
C ALA A 49 4.52 -5.69 -4.57
N LEU A 50 4.33 -4.66 -5.40
CA LEU A 50 4.99 -4.55 -6.70
C LEU A 50 6.52 -4.49 -6.55
N ALA A 51 7.01 -3.68 -5.63
CA ALA A 51 8.44 -3.56 -5.35
C ALA A 51 9.04 -4.88 -4.84
N HIS A 52 8.34 -5.60 -3.97
CA HIS A 52 8.73 -6.93 -3.48
C HIS A 52 8.89 -7.94 -4.62
N LYS A 53 7.96 -7.93 -5.56
CA LYS A 53 8.02 -8.76 -6.78
C LYS A 53 9.07 -8.27 -7.80
N GLY A 54 9.71 -7.12 -7.56
CA GLY A 54 10.62 -6.49 -8.53
C GLY A 54 9.93 -6.06 -9.82
N LEU A 55 8.64 -5.71 -9.74
CA LEU A 55 7.82 -5.30 -10.88
C LEU A 55 7.74 -3.78 -10.95
N GLN A 56 7.99 -3.24 -12.15
CA GLN A 56 7.85 -1.82 -12.46
C GLN A 56 6.42 -1.53 -12.94
N SER A 57 5.89 -0.36 -12.58
CA SER A 57 4.59 0.10 -13.07
C SER A 57 4.62 1.59 -13.40
N GLN A 58 3.88 1.97 -14.43
CA GLN A 58 3.50 3.35 -14.64
C GLN A 58 2.48 3.74 -13.56
N ARG A 59 2.76 4.81 -12.81
CA ARG A 59 1.89 5.26 -11.72
C ARG A 59 1.08 6.48 -12.17
N ILE A 60 -0.24 6.34 -12.10
CA ILE A 60 -1.21 7.36 -12.51
C ILE A 60 -1.85 7.99 -11.28
N ALA A 61 -1.73 9.30 -11.15
CA ALA A 61 -2.47 10.05 -10.13
C ALA A 61 -3.96 9.97 -10.39
N TRP A 62 -4.73 9.67 -9.35
CA TRP A 62 -6.18 9.65 -9.38
C TRP A 62 -6.72 10.43 -8.17
N ARG A 63 -7.77 11.21 -8.38
CA ARG A 63 -8.46 11.98 -7.34
C ARG A 63 -9.91 11.54 -7.25
N PHE A 64 -10.61 11.92 -6.18
CA PHE A 64 -12.02 11.57 -6.01
C PHE A 64 -12.91 12.16 -7.11
N SER A 65 -12.54 13.29 -7.69
CA SER A 65 -13.19 13.90 -8.86
C SER A 65 -12.95 13.12 -10.16
N ASP A 66 -11.90 12.29 -10.26
CA ASP A 66 -11.48 11.58 -11.46
C ASP A 66 -12.16 10.21 -11.66
N LYS A 67 -13.35 9.98 -11.11
CA LYS A 67 -14.01 8.65 -11.14
C LYS A 67 -14.13 8.05 -12.54
N ALA A 68 -14.34 8.89 -13.56
CA ALA A 68 -14.44 8.46 -14.96
C ALA A 68 -13.16 7.77 -15.45
N ARG A 69 -11.97 8.16 -14.95
CA ARG A 69 -10.67 7.61 -15.37
C ARG A 69 -10.46 6.15 -15.00
N ILE A 70 -11.19 5.64 -14.03
CA ILE A 70 -11.15 4.23 -13.62
C ILE A 70 -12.50 3.51 -13.81
N ALA A 71 -13.44 4.09 -14.59
CA ALA A 71 -14.75 3.49 -14.83
C ALA A 71 -14.67 2.08 -15.45
N PHE A 72 -13.62 1.81 -16.24
CA PHE A 72 -13.33 0.50 -16.81
C PHE A 72 -13.14 -0.60 -15.74
N SER A 73 -12.71 -0.23 -14.52
CA SER A 73 -12.54 -1.15 -13.40
C SER A 73 -13.85 -1.52 -12.71
N ARG A 74 -14.95 -0.88 -13.08
CA ARG A 74 -16.28 -1.00 -12.45
C ARG A 74 -16.28 -0.66 -10.96
N GLN A 75 -15.35 0.19 -10.54
CA GLN A 75 -15.22 0.69 -9.16
C GLN A 75 -15.01 2.20 -9.15
N GLY A 76 -15.29 2.82 -8.00
CA GLY A 76 -15.05 4.24 -7.74
C GLY A 76 -13.92 4.50 -6.76
N ALA A 77 -13.00 3.55 -6.58
CA ALA A 77 -11.90 3.64 -5.61
C ALA A 77 -10.60 3.03 -6.15
N VAL A 78 -9.48 3.44 -5.60
CA VAL A 78 -8.13 2.95 -5.90
C VAL A 78 -7.52 2.24 -4.67
N PRO A 79 -6.54 1.32 -4.85
CA PRO A 79 -5.76 1.07 -6.06
C PRO A 79 -6.52 0.29 -7.14
N VAL A 80 -6.18 0.59 -8.40
CA VAL A 80 -6.53 -0.23 -9.57
C VAL A 80 -5.23 -0.53 -10.31
N LEU A 81 -4.94 -1.81 -10.50
CA LEU A 81 -3.81 -2.30 -11.29
C LEU A 81 -4.33 -2.76 -12.64
N VAL A 82 -3.68 -2.31 -13.71
CA VAL A 82 -3.86 -2.84 -15.07
C VAL A 82 -2.64 -3.69 -15.41
N ASP A 83 -2.88 -4.95 -15.77
CA ASP A 83 -1.87 -5.94 -16.16
C ASP A 83 -2.30 -6.57 -17.48
N GLY A 84 -1.74 -6.07 -18.59
CA GLY A 84 -2.18 -6.41 -19.93
C GLY A 84 -3.63 -5.97 -20.16
N ASP A 85 -4.50 -6.93 -20.44
CA ASP A 85 -5.94 -6.75 -20.65
C ASP A 85 -6.78 -6.85 -19.37
N GLN A 86 -6.15 -7.18 -18.24
CA GLN A 86 -6.83 -7.33 -16.95
C GLN A 86 -6.79 -6.06 -16.13
N SER A 87 -7.90 -5.71 -15.50
CA SER A 87 -7.98 -4.67 -14.47
C SER A 87 -8.37 -5.29 -13.14
N ILE A 88 -7.50 -5.12 -12.15
CA ILE A 88 -7.66 -5.67 -10.82
C ILE A 88 -7.81 -4.52 -9.83
N SER A 89 -8.87 -4.54 -9.06
CA SER A 89 -9.15 -3.54 -8.01
C SER A 89 -9.10 -4.18 -6.65
N ASP A 90 -8.85 -3.36 -5.62
CA ASP A 90 -8.61 -3.76 -4.24
C ASP A 90 -7.20 -4.31 -4.00
N SER A 91 -6.50 -3.76 -2.99
CA SER A 91 -5.10 -4.09 -2.72
C SER A 91 -4.86 -5.55 -2.37
N TRP A 92 -5.81 -6.22 -1.70
CA TRP A 92 -5.72 -7.64 -1.40
C TRP A 92 -5.85 -8.50 -2.66
N ARG A 93 -6.83 -8.20 -3.51
CA ARG A 93 -7.00 -8.91 -4.79
C ARG A 93 -5.82 -8.69 -5.72
N ILE A 94 -5.25 -7.48 -5.73
CA ILE A 94 -4.02 -7.18 -6.47
C ILE A 94 -2.86 -8.04 -5.96
N ALA A 95 -2.67 -8.16 -4.65
CA ALA A 95 -1.61 -8.99 -4.08
C ALA A 95 -1.76 -10.47 -4.47
N LEU A 96 -2.97 -11.01 -4.41
CA LEU A 96 -3.27 -12.38 -4.85
C LEU A 96 -3.02 -12.56 -6.37
N HIS A 97 -3.42 -11.58 -7.18
CA HIS A 97 -3.14 -11.59 -8.62
C HIS A 97 -1.63 -11.62 -8.90
N LEU A 98 -0.87 -10.74 -8.25
CA LEU A 98 0.58 -10.69 -8.41
C LEU A 98 1.25 -12.01 -7.99
N GLU A 99 0.76 -12.63 -6.91
CA GLU A 99 1.27 -13.93 -6.45
C GLU A 99 1.04 -15.04 -7.49
N GLN A 100 -0.13 -15.08 -8.07
CA GLN A 100 -0.52 -16.10 -9.05
C GLN A 100 0.11 -15.86 -10.44
N ARG A 101 0.17 -14.59 -10.85
CA ARG A 101 0.60 -14.19 -12.21
C ARG A 101 2.12 -14.23 -12.38
N TYR A 102 2.86 -13.96 -11.30
CA TYR A 102 4.32 -13.87 -11.29
C TYR A 102 4.91 -14.85 -10.25
N PRO A 103 4.71 -16.18 -10.42
CA PRO A 103 5.18 -17.18 -9.46
C PRO A 103 6.70 -17.33 -9.44
N GLU A 104 7.38 -16.90 -10.50
CA GLU A 104 8.85 -16.90 -10.62
C GLU A 104 9.50 -15.75 -9.83
N ARG A 105 8.71 -14.78 -9.36
CA ARG A 105 9.18 -13.67 -8.55
C ARG A 105 9.08 -13.98 -7.06
N PRO A 106 9.79 -13.27 -6.18
CA PRO A 106 9.72 -13.50 -4.73
C PRO A 106 8.25 -13.55 -4.25
N SER A 107 7.92 -14.54 -3.41
CA SER A 107 6.55 -14.73 -2.91
C SER A 107 6.16 -13.62 -1.95
N LEU A 108 4.96 -13.06 -2.12
CA LEU A 108 4.38 -12.06 -1.21
C LEU A 108 3.94 -12.66 0.13
N PHE A 109 3.72 -13.97 0.17
CA PHE A 109 3.10 -14.63 1.32
C PHE A 109 3.95 -15.76 1.91
N GLY A 110 4.72 -16.47 1.09
CA GLY A 110 5.53 -17.62 1.52
C GLY A 110 4.78 -18.95 1.56
N GLY A 111 3.48 -19.01 1.20
CA GLY A 111 2.70 -20.25 1.13
C GLY A 111 1.21 -20.06 1.44
N ARG A 112 0.44 -21.16 1.34
CA ARG A 112 -1.03 -21.13 1.48
C ARG A 112 -1.49 -20.75 2.89
N GLU A 113 -0.82 -21.30 3.89
CA GLU A 113 -1.12 -21.04 5.32
C GLU A 113 -0.83 -19.57 5.65
N ALA A 114 0.26 -19.03 5.10
CA ALA A 114 0.62 -17.63 5.28
C ALA A 114 -0.35 -16.67 4.53
N ILE A 115 -0.95 -17.07 3.41
CA ILE A 115 -2.06 -16.33 2.79
C ILE A 115 -3.24 -16.21 3.75
N ALA A 116 -3.62 -17.31 4.40
CA ALA A 116 -4.73 -17.31 5.35
C ALA A 116 -4.45 -16.41 6.57
N LEU A 117 -3.24 -16.46 7.13
CA LEU A 117 -2.84 -15.58 8.24
C LEU A 117 -2.74 -14.12 7.80
N SER A 118 -2.21 -13.85 6.60
CA SER A 118 -2.16 -12.49 6.03
C SER A 118 -3.56 -11.92 5.79
N THR A 119 -4.56 -12.78 5.49
CA THR A 119 -5.96 -12.34 5.41
C THR A 119 -6.43 -11.77 6.75
N PHE A 120 -6.12 -12.46 7.85
CA PHE A 120 -6.45 -11.96 9.20
C PHE A 120 -5.76 -10.61 9.47
N VAL A 121 -4.45 -10.51 9.20
CA VAL A 121 -3.70 -9.26 9.40
C VAL A 121 -4.28 -8.13 8.55
N ASN A 122 -4.62 -8.38 7.27
CA ASN A 122 -5.23 -7.38 6.41
C ASN A 122 -6.58 -6.91 6.96
N ARG A 123 -7.45 -7.83 7.40
CA ARG A 123 -8.76 -7.50 7.98
C ARG A 123 -8.61 -6.73 9.29
N TRP A 124 -7.69 -7.15 10.16
CA TRP A 124 -7.38 -6.42 11.39
C TRP A 124 -6.88 -4.99 11.11
N ALA A 125 -5.96 -4.84 10.15
CA ALA A 125 -5.45 -3.53 9.76
C ALA A 125 -6.59 -2.63 9.22
N ASP A 126 -7.49 -3.17 8.40
CA ASP A 126 -8.59 -2.41 7.81
C ASP A 126 -9.71 -2.09 8.83
N SER A 127 -9.99 -2.99 9.78
CA SER A 127 -11.10 -2.82 10.73
C SER A 127 -10.71 -2.13 12.05
N MET A 128 -9.46 -2.25 12.48
CA MET A 128 -8.99 -1.72 13.76
C MET A 128 -7.96 -0.59 13.60
N LEU A 129 -6.92 -0.83 12.80
CA LEU A 129 -5.82 0.11 12.70
C LEU A 129 -6.17 1.33 11.81
N LEU A 130 -6.81 1.11 10.66
CA LEU A 130 -7.21 2.19 9.76
C LEU A 130 -8.11 3.23 10.46
N PRO A 131 -9.21 2.85 11.15
CA PRO A 131 -10.04 3.84 11.86
C PRO A 131 -9.31 4.50 13.04
N ALA A 132 -8.38 3.79 13.70
CA ALA A 132 -7.57 4.40 14.77
C ALA A 132 -6.61 5.46 14.22
N VAL A 133 -5.94 5.21 13.10
CA VAL A 133 -5.10 6.19 12.41
C VAL A 133 -5.93 7.34 11.87
N ALA A 134 -7.10 7.06 11.27
CA ALA A 134 -8.00 8.08 10.74
C ALA A 134 -8.36 9.14 11.79
N ARG A 135 -8.67 8.72 13.02
CA ARG A 135 -9.01 9.65 14.11
C ARG A 135 -7.87 10.59 14.50
N VAL A 136 -6.65 10.26 14.14
CA VAL A 136 -5.48 11.11 14.41
C VAL A 136 -5.22 12.10 13.27
N ILE A 137 -5.35 11.65 12.00
CA ILE A 137 -4.82 12.38 10.85
C ILE A 137 -5.87 12.90 9.85
N LEU A 138 -7.16 12.65 10.06
CA LEU A 138 -8.15 12.83 8.99
C LEU A 138 -8.32 14.30 8.56
N LEU A 139 -8.13 15.27 9.46
CA LEU A 139 -8.08 16.70 9.10
C LEU A 139 -6.82 17.05 8.29
N ASP A 140 -5.68 16.45 8.64
CA ASP A 140 -4.45 16.65 7.86
C ASP A 140 -4.62 16.10 6.45
N VAL A 141 -5.24 14.92 6.30
CA VAL A 141 -5.60 14.36 4.99
C VAL A 141 -6.51 15.32 4.21
N TYR A 142 -7.55 15.84 4.86
CA TYR A 142 -8.48 16.80 4.24
C TYR A 142 -7.76 18.05 3.71
N ALA A 143 -6.80 18.55 4.45
CA ALA A 143 -6.01 19.71 4.07
C ALA A 143 -5.15 19.48 2.80
N GLN A 144 -4.73 18.24 2.54
CA GLN A 144 -3.92 17.88 1.36
C GLN A 144 -4.76 17.66 0.09
N LEU A 145 -6.08 17.65 0.19
CA LEU A 145 -6.95 17.41 -0.96
C LEU A 145 -7.08 18.63 -1.85
N ALA A 146 -7.24 18.40 -3.15
CA ALA A 146 -7.65 19.41 -4.10
C ALA A 146 -9.03 19.99 -3.71
N ALA A 147 -9.24 21.28 -4.02
CA ALA A 147 -10.44 21.98 -3.58
C ALA A 147 -11.74 21.29 -4.01
N GLU A 148 -11.77 20.77 -5.23
CA GLU A 148 -12.91 20.04 -5.80
C GLU A 148 -13.25 18.73 -5.08
N ASP A 149 -12.27 18.11 -4.40
CA ASP A 149 -12.45 16.85 -3.69
C ASP A 149 -12.91 17.02 -2.23
N ARG A 150 -12.70 18.21 -1.66
CA ARG A 150 -12.91 18.46 -0.23
C ARG A 150 -14.36 18.27 0.22
N ALA A 151 -15.33 18.76 -0.56
CA ALA A 151 -16.74 18.63 -0.23
C ALA A 151 -17.19 17.16 -0.18
N TYR A 152 -16.80 16.38 -1.19
CA TYR A 152 -17.07 14.95 -1.24
C TYR A 152 -16.40 14.19 -0.08
N PHE A 153 -15.12 14.46 0.17
CA PHE A 153 -14.38 13.82 1.24
C PHE A 153 -15.04 14.08 2.60
N ARG A 154 -15.31 15.35 2.92
CA ARG A 154 -15.95 15.76 4.17
C ARG A 154 -17.28 15.04 4.35
N SER A 155 -18.20 15.20 3.42
CA SER A 155 -19.55 14.61 3.54
C SER A 155 -19.53 13.09 3.71
N SER A 156 -18.65 12.40 2.95
CA SER A 156 -18.56 10.94 3.03
C SER A 156 -17.95 10.44 4.34
N ARG A 157 -16.99 11.19 4.92
CA ARG A 157 -16.33 10.79 6.19
C ARG A 157 -17.20 11.14 7.39
N GLU A 158 -17.82 12.31 7.40
CA GLU A 158 -18.75 12.71 8.45
C GLU A 158 -19.98 11.80 8.51
N ALA A 159 -20.52 11.38 7.36
CA ALA A 159 -21.56 10.37 7.31
C ALA A 159 -21.11 9.00 7.85
N HIS A 160 -19.86 8.58 7.53
CA HIS A 160 -19.32 7.31 8.01
C HIS A 160 -19.07 7.29 9.52
N PHE A 161 -18.53 8.37 10.08
CA PHE A 161 -18.17 8.45 11.49
C PHE A 161 -19.31 9.00 12.37
N GLY A 162 -20.37 9.57 11.79
CA GLY A 162 -21.50 10.14 12.50
C GLY A 162 -21.19 11.46 13.22
N THR A 163 -20.11 12.15 12.87
CA THR A 163 -19.66 13.40 13.50
C THR A 163 -18.84 14.25 12.53
N SER A 164 -18.63 15.54 12.83
CA SER A 164 -17.76 16.39 12.00
C SER A 164 -16.30 15.95 12.07
N LEU A 165 -15.50 16.31 11.06
CA LEU A 165 -14.08 15.98 11.04
C LEU A 165 -13.34 16.58 12.22
N GLU A 166 -13.69 17.81 12.60
CA GLU A 166 -13.09 18.52 13.72
C GLU A 166 -13.38 17.82 15.05
N GLN A 167 -14.63 17.43 15.29
CA GLN A 167 -15.04 16.68 16.50
C GLN A 167 -14.40 15.28 16.52
N LEU A 168 -14.25 14.65 15.36
CA LEU A 168 -13.64 13.33 15.25
C LEU A 168 -12.20 13.34 15.73
N VAL A 169 -11.41 14.36 15.40
CA VAL A 169 -9.98 14.42 15.74
C VAL A 169 -9.68 15.19 17.03
N ALA A 170 -10.64 15.93 17.57
CA ALA A 170 -10.43 16.82 18.73
C ALA A 170 -9.75 16.15 19.95
N PRO A 171 -10.09 14.90 20.36
CA PRO A 171 -9.40 14.23 21.47
C PRO A 171 -8.08 13.58 21.01
N GLN A 172 -7.19 14.32 20.35
CA GLN A 172 -5.97 13.79 19.71
C GLN A 172 -5.09 12.94 20.63
N ALA A 173 -4.82 13.43 21.86
CA ALA A 173 -4.00 12.67 22.81
C ALA A 173 -4.63 11.31 23.18
N GLN A 174 -5.96 11.28 23.34
CA GLN A 174 -6.71 10.04 23.62
C GLN A 174 -6.70 9.10 22.41
N HIS A 175 -6.83 9.64 21.20
CA HIS A 175 -6.75 8.83 19.97
C HIS A 175 -5.36 8.24 19.76
N LEU A 176 -4.30 8.97 20.03
CA LEU A 176 -2.93 8.46 20.01
C LEU A 176 -2.74 7.32 21.01
N GLU A 177 -3.25 7.47 22.23
CA GLU A 177 -3.19 6.41 23.24
C GLU A 177 -3.95 5.16 22.79
N GLN A 178 -5.17 5.32 22.29
CA GLN A 178 -5.98 4.22 21.74
C GLN A 178 -5.27 3.53 20.56
N LEU A 179 -4.70 4.30 19.63
CA LEU A 179 -3.92 3.77 18.51
C LEU A 179 -2.73 2.95 19.02
N ARG A 180 -2.00 3.45 20.02
CA ARG A 180 -0.88 2.74 20.63
C ARG A 180 -1.30 1.44 21.30
N GLN A 181 -2.49 1.37 21.86
CA GLN A 181 -3.07 0.13 22.39
C GLN A 181 -3.42 -0.86 21.26
N VAL A 182 -4.03 -0.40 20.16
CA VAL A 182 -4.29 -1.23 18.97
C VAL A 182 -2.99 -1.86 18.42
N LEU A 183 -1.87 -1.17 18.51
CA LEU A 183 -0.56 -1.66 18.05
C LEU A 183 0.09 -2.69 19.00
N THR A 184 -0.51 -3.02 20.14
CA THR A 184 0.07 -3.95 21.11
C THR A 184 0.38 -5.35 20.53
N PRO A 185 -0.51 -6.01 19.77
CA PRO A 185 -0.17 -7.30 19.16
C PRO A 185 1.04 -7.21 18.22
N LEU A 186 1.16 -6.13 17.44
CA LEU A 186 2.30 -5.89 16.58
C LEU A 186 3.61 -5.79 17.38
N ARG A 187 3.62 -5.01 18.47
CA ARG A 187 4.80 -4.91 19.36
C ARG A 187 5.20 -6.24 19.96
N GLN A 188 4.23 -7.05 20.39
CA GLN A 188 4.54 -8.36 20.98
C GLN A 188 5.16 -9.30 19.95
N THR A 189 4.63 -9.32 18.72
CA THR A 189 5.16 -10.13 17.64
C THR A 189 6.58 -9.73 17.26
N LEU A 190 6.83 -8.43 17.14
CA LEU A 190 8.13 -7.90 16.68
C LEU A 190 9.22 -7.86 17.77
N LYS A 191 8.95 -8.36 18.98
CA LYS A 191 10.00 -8.61 19.97
C LYS A 191 10.89 -9.79 19.60
N GLY A 192 10.35 -10.79 18.93
CA GLY A 192 11.04 -12.03 18.60
C GLY A 192 11.49 -12.14 17.13
N GLN A 193 11.10 -11.20 16.28
CA GLN A 193 11.38 -11.27 14.85
C GLN A 193 11.40 -9.88 14.21
N PRO A 194 12.17 -9.68 13.13
CA PRO A 194 12.32 -8.36 12.49
C PRO A 194 11.07 -7.91 11.72
N PHE A 195 10.25 -8.83 11.21
CA PHE A 195 9.05 -8.54 10.43
C PHE A 195 7.88 -9.42 10.88
N LEU A 196 6.65 -9.06 10.53
CA LEU A 196 5.45 -9.86 10.83
C LEU A 196 5.52 -11.25 10.22
N ALA A 197 6.16 -11.38 9.08
CA ALA A 197 6.35 -12.66 8.39
C ALA A 197 7.61 -13.44 8.83
N GLY A 198 8.36 -12.96 9.81
CA GLY A 198 9.60 -13.57 10.29
C GLY A 198 10.85 -12.80 9.85
N GLU A 199 11.81 -13.45 9.18
CA GLU A 199 13.12 -12.87 8.86
C GLU A 199 13.11 -11.85 7.72
N ALA A 200 12.11 -11.89 6.85
CA ALA A 200 11.96 -10.99 5.72
C ALA A 200 10.55 -10.37 5.68
N PRO A 201 10.39 -9.16 5.11
CA PRO A 201 9.08 -8.56 4.99
C PRO A 201 8.21 -9.31 3.99
N ALA A 202 6.91 -9.41 4.27
CA ALA A 202 5.92 -9.99 3.38
C ALA A 202 4.63 -9.14 3.37
N TYR A 203 3.59 -9.59 2.69
CA TYR A 203 2.37 -8.81 2.51
C TYR A 203 1.69 -8.43 3.82
N ALA A 204 1.80 -9.26 4.86
CA ALA A 204 1.31 -8.93 6.20
C ALA A 204 1.93 -7.63 6.74
N ASP A 205 3.24 -7.44 6.53
CA ASP A 205 3.92 -6.19 6.89
C ASP A 205 3.36 -5.00 6.11
N TYR A 206 3.11 -5.17 4.81
CA TYR A 206 2.60 -4.08 3.96
C TYR A 206 1.16 -3.70 4.30
N CYS A 207 0.35 -4.63 4.80
CA CYS A 207 -0.99 -4.33 5.31
C CYS A 207 -0.97 -3.30 6.43
N VAL A 208 -0.01 -3.43 7.34
CA VAL A 208 0.17 -2.53 8.48
C VAL A 208 0.95 -1.27 8.07
N PHE A 209 2.05 -1.46 7.34
CA PHE A 209 2.92 -0.36 6.93
C PHE A 209 2.21 0.68 6.06
N GLY A 210 1.26 0.26 5.22
CA GLY A 210 0.43 1.18 4.45
C GLY A 210 -0.28 2.22 5.32
N MET A 211 -0.72 1.85 6.53
CA MET A 211 -1.35 2.78 7.47
C MET A 211 -0.35 3.81 8.02
N PHE A 212 0.89 3.38 8.30
CA PHE A 212 1.96 4.30 8.69
C PHE A 212 2.37 5.24 7.54
N MET A 213 2.38 4.74 6.30
CA MET A 213 2.65 5.56 5.12
C MET A 213 1.54 6.60 4.88
N TRP A 214 0.29 6.26 5.17
CA TRP A 214 -0.81 7.23 5.11
C TRP A 214 -0.54 8.42 6.03
N ALA A 215 -0.25 8.17 7.31
CA ALA A 215 0.09 9.22 8.25
C ALA A 215 1.35 9.98 7.82
N ARG A 216 2.43 9.26 7.50
CA ARG A 216 3.70 9.87 7.10
C ARG A 216 3.57 10.83 5.92
N CYS A 217 2.75 10.48 4.92
CA CYS A 217 2.56 11.31 3.72
C CYS A 217 1.71 12.56 3.99
N THR A 218 0.80 12.54 4.97
CA THR A 218 -0.22 13.59 5.10
C THR A 218 -0.16 14.39 6.38
N SER A 219 0.52 13.90 7.41
CA SER A 219 0.54 14.50 8.75
C SER A 219 1.95 14.62 9.29
N SER A 220 2.17 15.61 10.11
CA SER A 220 3.39 15.74 10.94
C SER A 220 3.30 15.00 12.28
N GLU A 221 2.15 14.37 12.55
CA GLU A 221 1.92 13.69 13.83
C GLU A 221 2.68 12.37 13.90
N GLU A 222 3.46 12.19 14.98
CA GLU A 222 4.16 10.91 15.22
C GLU A 222 3.23 9.93 15.95
N LEU A 223 2.88 8.85 15.26
CA LEU A 223 1.95 7.84 15.78
C LEU A 223 2.54 7.00 16.93
N LEU A 224 3.86 6.80 16.90
CA LEU A 224 4.57 5.98 17.87
C LEU A 224 5.04 6.81 19.08
N ALA A 225 5.14 6.17 20.23
CA ALA A 225 5.80 6.80 21.36
C ALA A 225 7.32 6.89 21.12
N PRO A 226 8.06 7.83 21.76
CA PRO A 226 9.48 8.08 21.47
C PRO A 226 10.38 6.83 21.54
N ASN A 227 10.08 5.89 22.43
CA ASN A 227 10.86 4.66 22.66
C ASN A 227 10.12 3.40 22.18
N ASP A 228 9.19 3.53 21.22
CA ASP A 228 8.42 2.39 20.72
C ASP A 228 9.32 1.46 19.88
N ALA A 229 9.31 0.17 20.20
CA ALA A 229 10.07 -0.83 19.45
C ALA A 229 9.69 -0.93 17.96
N LEU A 230 8.50 -0.44 17.61
CA LEU A 230 8.01 -0.41 16.22
C LEU A 230 8.79 0.56 15.33
N HIS A 231 9.53 1.52 15.89
CA HIS A 231 10.41 2.40 15.10
C HIS A 231 11.38 1.58 14.25
N ALA A 232 12.06 0.60 14.85
CA ALA A 232 13.03 -0.22 14.11
C ALA A 232 12.40 -1.01 12.95
N TRP A 233 11.20 -1.57 13.12
CA TRP A 233 10.45 -2.24 12.07
C TRP A 233 10.05 -1.26 10.97
N ARG A 234 9.51 -0.08 11.34
CA ARG A 234 9.14 0.97 10.39
C ARG A 234 10.31 1.45 9.56
N GLU A 235 11.47 1.70 10.19
CA GLU A 235 12.67 2.14 9.49
C GLU A 235 13.17 1.09 8.48
N ARG A 236 13.16 -0.20 8.87
CA ARG A 236 13.51 -1.27 7.91
C ARG A 236 12.61 -1.28 6.68
N LEU A 237 11.30 -1.04 6.85
CA LEU A 237 10.36 -0.98 5.72
C LEU A 237 10.48 0.30 4.90
N LEU A 238 10.83 1.42 5.52
CA LEU A 238 11.15 2.66 4.80
C LEU A 238 12.36 2.49 3.89
N ASP A 239 13.39 1.72 4.34
CA ASP A 239 14.61 1.46 3.58
C ASP A 239 14.48 0.31 2.58
N ALA A 240 13.44 -0.51 2.72
CA ALA A 240 13.20 -1.63 1.81
C ALA A 240 13.09 -1.17 0.35
N PHE A 241 13.49 -2.07 -0.56
CA PHE A 241 13.39 -1.85 -2.02
C PHE A 241 14.06 -0.55 -2.49
N GLY A 242 15.28 -0.31 -1.99
CA GLY A 242 16.06 0.87 -2.33
C GLY A 242 15.50 2.18 -1.76
N GLY A 243 14.80 2.12 -0.63
CA GLY A 243 14.24 3.30 0.03
C GLY A 243 12.97 3.83 -0.65
N LEU A 244 12.23 2.97 -1.37
CA LEU A 244 11.00 3.35 -2.08
C LEU A 244 10.05 4.18 -1.22
N ALA A 245 9.82 3.75 0.02
CA ALA A 245 8.90 4.43 0.93
C ALA A 245 9.54 5.67 1.59
N ARG A 246 10.85 5.63 1.80
CA ARG A 246 11.60 6.77 2.36
C ARG A 246 11.59 7.98 1.41
N ALA A 247 11.70 7.72 0.10
CA ALA A 247 11.67 8.72 -0.96
C ALA A 247 10.25 9.24 -1.31
N ALA A 248 9.22 8.85 -0.54
CA ALA A 248 7.85 9.34 -0.78
C ALA A 248 7.76 10.85 -0.59
N THR A 249 6.98 11.50 -1.45
CA THR A 249 6.58 12.89 -1.27
C THR A 249 5.75 13.02 0.01
N LEU A 250 6.12 13.96 0.86
CA LEU A 250 5.43 14.28 2.10
C LEU A 250 4.67 15.60 1.95
N ALA A 251 3.57 15.72 2.65
CA ALA A 251 2.85 16.98 2.77
C ALA A 251 3.77 18.05 3.38
N SER A 252 3.69 19.26 2.85
CA SER A 252 4.29 20.41 3.53
C SER A 252 3.60 20.61 4.90
N PRO A 253 4.35 20.98 5.94
CA PRO A 253 3.73 21.31 7.22
C PRO A 253 2.62 22.34 7.02
N LEU A 254 1.45 22.07 7.57
CA LEU A 254 0.37 23.06 7.60
C LEU A 254 0.84 24.25 8.44
N GLU A 255 0.71 25.47 7.92
CA GLU A 255 0.95 26.66 8.71
C GLU A 255 0.08 26.58 9.98
N THR A 256 0.69 26.84 11.12
CA THR A 256 0.16 26.58 12.47
C THR A 256 -1.16 27.31 12.80
N GLY A 257 -1.72 28.07 11.85
CA GLY A 257 -2.98 28.81 11.98
C GLY A 257 -4.24 28.02 11.60
N ALA A 258 -4.13 26.86 10.93
CA ALA A 258 -5.32 26.15 10.41
C ALA A 258 -5.95 25.16 11.42
N ARG A 259 -5.34 24.90 12.56
CA ARG A 259 -5.86 23.95 13.58
C ARG A 259 -6.81 24.63 14.62
N HIS A 260 -6.93 25.96 14.60
CA HIS A 260 -7.83 26.73 15.47
C HIS A 260 -8.79 27.56 14.61
N VAL A 261 -9.75 26.91 13.99
CA VAL A 261 -10.97 27.60 13.58
C VAL A 261 -11.97 27.38 14.71
N GLN A 262 -12.31 28.51 15.34
CA GLN A 262 -13.29 28.65 16.42
C GLN A 262 -14.65 28.05 16.06
#